data_718f4a9fce4a42b66d95477438fb569a
#
_entry.id   718f4a9fce4a42b66d95477438fb569a
#
_cell.length_a   1.000
_cell.length_b   1.000
_cell.length_c   1.000
_cell.angle_alpha   90.00
_cell.angle_beta   90.00
_cell.angle_gamma   90.00
#
_symmetry.space_group_name_H-M   'P 1'
#
loop_
_entity.id
_entity.type
_entity.pdbx_description
1 polymer ?
#
loop_
_entity_poly.entity_id
_entity_poly.type
_entity_poly.pdbx_seq_one_letter_code
_entity_poly.pdbx_strand_id
1 'polypeptide(L)'
;AILYFTTTHIESYQVTSGPLSRNETYTGLAIREETVCTAPSSGYITYYAREGSKINASGAVYGLSSTKKSTSTASLTTEELLKIRSDMMSFSKGFNSSKFNNTYSFKYELKGNILQYAESENSSSAPLTSDEYDGSDDSSEDNITNSNVYAGNESICQSQSDGIILYSTDNYEGKTIDTVTAEDFDQNSYHETDLKTSDSVQSGDDVYTIITDERWSLLIPLSDKQAEKLKDRSTIRVKFLKDDMTQNGDFSIITIDGGKYGQIDFNKGLIRYASDRFLDIELVTNTVVGLKIPLSSIVTKDFYVVPSRMATTQNNETGFM
;
A
#
# COMPACT_ATOMS: atom_id res chain seq x y z
N ALA A 1 -35.61 -39.96 22.21
CA ALA A 1 -35.48 -38.72 21.37
C ALA A 1 -35.76 -37.45 22.17
N ILE A 2 -36.77 -37.42 23.06
CA ILE A 2 -37.15 -36.21 23.81
C ILE A 2 -36.03 -35.79 24.81
N LEU A 3 -35.38 -36.74 25.47
CA LEU A 3 -34.25 -36.44 26.39
C LEU A 3 -33.05 -35.78 25.72
N TYR A 4 -32.81 -36.02 24.45
CA TYR A 4 -31.73 -35.44 23.71
C TYR A 4 -31.93 -33.92 23.49
N PHE A 5 -33.15 -33.46 23.36
CA PHE A 5 -33.47 -32.04 23.16
C PHE A 5 -33.61 -31.25 24.48
N THR A 6 -33.66 -31.90 25.60
CA THR A 6 -33.82 -31.27 26.94
C THR A 6 -32.54 -31.21 27.74
N THR A 7 -31.47 -31.90 27.32
CA THR A 7 -30.17 -31.87 28.01
C THR A 7 -29.28 -30.80 27.37
N THR A 8 -28.63 -30.01 28.19
CA THR A 8 -27.57 -29.08 27.76
C THR A 8 -26.38 -29.89 27.25
N HIS A 9 -26.12 -29.79 25.95
CA HIS A 9 -24.96 -30.46 25.37
C HIS A 9 -23.69 -29.67 25.70
N ILE A 10 -22.66 -30.40 26.18
CA ILE A 10 -21.35 -29.83 26.38
C ILE A 10 -20.66 -29.80 25.00
N GLU A 11 -20.46 -28.62 24.48
CA GLU A 11 -19.66 -28.43 23.27
C GLU A 11 -18.18 -28.33 23.62
N SER A 12 -17.35 -29.06 22.90
CA SER A 12 -15.91 -28.95 23.02
C SER A 12 -15.41 -27.69 22.30
N TYR A 13 -14.59 -26.90 22.97
CA TYR A 13 -13.93 -25.74 22.38
C TYR A 13 -12.43 -25.95 22.36
N GLN A 14 -11.82 -25.79 21.17
CA GLN A 14 -10.38 -25.83 21.05
C GLN A 14 -9.80 -24.49 21.48
N VAL A 15 -9.07 -24.48 22.58
CA VAL A 15 -8.40 -23.29 23.10
C VAL A 15 -7.30 -22.87 22.14
N THR A 16 -7.35 -21.64 21.67
CA THR A 16 -6.33 -21.06 20.79
C THR A 16 -5.46 -20.07 21.56
N SER A 17 -4.17 -20.01 21.18
CA SER A 17 -3.26 -18.99 21.69
C SER A 17 -3.41 -17.71 20.85
N GLY A 18 -3.43 -16.56 21.50
CA GLY A 18 -3.53 -15.28 20.82
C GLY A 18 -3.19 -14.10 21.75
N PRO A 19 -3.02 -12.89 21.21
CA PRO A 19 -2.70 -11.72 22.02
C PRO A 19 -3.79 -11.45 23.05
N LEU A 20 -3.38 -11.11 24.28
CA LEU A 20 -4.29 -10.86 25.41
C LEU A 20 -5.02 -9.52 25.31
N SER A 21 -4.50 -8.57 24.56
CA SER A 21 -5.16 -7.29 24.28
C SER A 21 -5.21 -7.02 22.80
N ARG A 22 -6.20 -6.23 22.37
CA ARG A 22 -6.24 -5.69 21.01
C ARG A 22 -5.13 -4.67 20.83
N ASN A 23 -4.48 -4.73 19.69
CA ASN A 23 -3.63 -3.62 19.24
C ASN A 23 -4.51 -2.40 18.97
N GLU A 24 -3.94 -1.23 19.18
CA GLU A 24 -4.62 0.03 18.84
C GLU A 24 -4.49 0.28 17.33
N THR A 25 -5.59 0.67 16.70
CA THR A 25 -5.65 1.02 15.28
C THR A 25 -5.53 2.52 15.09
N TYR A 26 -4.84 2.92 14.03
CA TYR A 26 -4.64 4.32 13.66
C TYR A 26 -4.77 4.46 12.15
N THR A 27 -5.22 5.63 11.70
CA THR A 27 -5.06 6.04 10.32
C THR A 27 -3.89 7.02 10.26
N GLY A 28 -2.86 6.66 9.52
CA GLY A 28 -1.64 7.46 9.37
C GLY A 28 -1.60 8.18 8.03
N LEU A 29 -1.01 9.38 8.05
CA LEU A 29 -0.70 10.20 6.87
C LEU A 29 0.71 9.84 6.38
N ALA A 30 0.83 9.39 5.13
CA ALA A 30 2.11 9.04 4.50
C ALA A 30 2.77 10.30 3.92
N ILE A 31 4.00 10.57 4.36
CA ILE A 31 4.87 11.63 3.85
C ILE A 31 6.06 10.98 3.14
N ARG A 32 6.29 11.39 1.90
CA ARG A 32 7.29 10.80 1.01
C ARG A 32 7.82 11.87 0.06
N GLU A 33 8.97 11.64 -0.54
CA GLU A 33 9.57 12.57 -1.50
C GLU A 33 8.97 12.35 -2.88
N GLU A 34 8.23 13.34 -3.37
CA GLU A 34 7.46 13.28 -4.60
C GLU A 34 7.74 14.51 -5.47
N THR A 35 7.76 14.30 -6.77
CA THR A 35 7.89 15.38 -7.76
C THR A 35 6.83 15.23 -8.83
N VAL A 36 6.05 16.28 -9.07
CA VAL A 36 5.12 16.34 -10.19
C VAL A 36 5.88 16.68 -11.46
N CYS A 37 5.66 15.89 -12.48
CA CYS A 37 6.30 16.06 -13.79
C CYS A 37 5.28 16.54 -14.82
N THR A 38 5.63 17.63 -15.52
CA THR A 38 4.77 18.29 -16.49
C THR A 38 5.12 17.93 -17.92
N ALA A 39 4.16 18.08 -18.83
CA ALA A 39 4.37 17.88 -20.26
C ALA A 39 5.29 18.97 -20.85
N PRO A 40 6.37 18.60 -21.56
CA PRO A 40 7.28 19.57 -22.18
C PRO A 40 6.67 20.27 -23.41
N SER A 41 5.68 19.65 -24.04
CA SER A 41 4.98 20.15 -25.21
C SER A 41 3.56 19.62 -25.29
N SER A 42 2.71 20.26 -26.08
CA SER A 42 1.36 19.77 -26.35
C SER A 42 1.38 18.58 -27.31
N GLY A 43 0.48 17.63 -27.13
CA GLY A 43 0.35 16.46 -28.00
C GLY A 43 -0.63 15.42 -27.50
N TYR A 44 -0.93 14.45 -28.36
CA TYR A 44 -1.68 13.25 -27.95
C TYR A 44 -0.77 12.33 -27.16
N ILE A 45 -1.21 11.94 -25.96
CA ILE A 45 -0.40 11.18 -25.00
C ILE A 45 -0.61 9.67 -25.12
N THR A 46 0.48 8.92 -25.02
CA THR A 46 0.48 7.46 -24.92
C THR A 46 1.32 7.07 -23.69
N TYR A 47 0.75 6.37 -22.72
CA TYR A 47 1.46 5.97 -21.51
C TYR A 47 2.17 4.64 -21.69
N TYR A 48 3.43 4.56 -21.30
CA TYR A 48 4.28 3.36 -21.36
C TYR A 48 4.56 2.80 -19.96
N ALA A 49 4.90 3.67 -18.99
CA ALA A 49 5.15 3.21 -17.64
C ALA A 49 3.86 2.81 -16.94
N ARG A 50 3.95 1.73 -16.18
CA ARG A 50 2.84 1.24 -15.36
C ARG A 50 2.72 2.05 -14.07
N GLU A 51 1.49 2.38 -13.70
CA GLU A 51 1.21 3.00 -12.41
C GLU A 51 1.61 2.10 -11.23
N GLY A 52 2.27 2.70 -10.22
CA GLY A 52 2.77 1.97 -9.07
C GLY A 52 4.00 1.10 -9.37
N SER A 53 4.57 1.17 -10.57
CA SER A 53 5.80 0.45 -10.91
C SER A 53 7.05 1.30 -10.70
N LYS A 54 8.18 0.63 -10.45
CA LYS A 54 9.49 1.25 -10.46
C LYS A 54 9.92 1.53 -11.89
N ILE A 55 10.53 2.68 -12.09
CA ILE A 55 11.16 3.07 -13.34
C ILE A 55 12.59 3.54 -13.04
N ASN A 56 13.50 3.24 -13.95
CA ASN A 56 14.86 3.75 -13.87
C ASN A 56 14.97 5.11 -14.56
N ALA A 57 15.98 5.88 -14.23
CA ALA A 57 16.37 7.07 -14.97
C ALA A 57 16.49 6.74 -16.47
N SER A 58 15.99 7.61 -17.32
CA SER A 58 15.90 7.42 -18.78
C SER A 58 14.90 6.34 -19.24
N GLY A 59 14.14 5.69 -18.32
CA GLY A 59 13.03 4.83 -18.70
C GLY A 59 11.90 5.62 -19.35
N ALA A 60 11.25 5.05 -20.38
CA ALA A 60 10.14 5.69 -21.08
C ALA A 60 8.90 5.73 -20.18
N VAL A 61 8.39 6.93 -19.88
CA VAL A 61 7.18 7.12 -19.09
C VAL A 61 5.96 7.24 -20.00
N TYR A 62 6.03 8.10 -20.99
CA TYR A 62 4.96 8.34 -21.96
C TYR A 62 5.52 8.88 -23.28
N GLY A 63 4.71 8.88 -24.32
CA GLY A 63 5.02 9.49 -25.60
C GLY A 63 4.04 10.58 -25.96
N LEU A 64 4.50 11.59 -26.70
CA LEU A 64 3.70 12.68 -27.25
C LEU A 64 3.73 12.63 -28.77
N SER A 65 2.55 12.63 -29.40
CA SER A 65 2.40 12.61 -30.85
C SER A 65 1.55 13.78 -31.31
N SER A 66 1.87 14.34 -32.51
CA SER A 66 1.05 15.38 -33.12
C SER A 66 -0.31 14.85 -33.64
N THR A 67 -0.43 13.56 -33.84
CA THR A 67 -1.65 12.91 -34.35
C THR A 67 -2.15 11.83 -33.38
N LYS A 68 -3.47 11.71 -33.26
CA LYS A 68 -4.08 10.67 -32.41
C LYS A 68 -3.84 9.29 -33.03
N LYS A 69 -3.19 8.42 -32.31
CA LYS A 69 -2.93 7.03 -32.74
C LYS A 69 -4.20 6.20 -32.72
N SER A 70 -4.38 5.35 -33.73
CA SER A 70 -5.50 4.43 -33.86
C SER A 70 -5.03 2.99 -33.66
N THR A 71 -5.75 2.22 -32.86
CA THR A 71 -5.48 0.81 -32.58
C THR A 71 -6.07 -0.15 -33.64
N SER A 72 -6.59 0.36 -34.77
CA SER A 72 -7.48 -0.42 -35.65
C SER A 72 -6.80 -1.50 -36.50
N THR A 73 -5.47 -1.65 -36.51
CA THR A 73 -4.73 -2.59 -37.40
C THR A 73 -3.51 -3.24 -36.75
N ALA A 74 -3.44 -3.29 -35.42
CA ALA A 74 -2.31 -3.94 -34.75
C ALA A 74 -2.45 -5.47 -34.82
N SER A 75 -1.49 -6.16 -35.43
CA SER A 75 -1.31 -7.59 -35.25
C SER A 75 -0.37 -7.81 -34.08
N LEU A 76 -0.86 -8.45 -33.02
CA LEU A 76 -0.06 -8.76 -31.84
C LEU A 76 0.52 -10.18 -31.94
N THR A 77 1.76 -10.33 -31.56
CA THR A 77 2.41 -11.65 -31.44
C THR A 77 1.78 -12.47 -30.32
N THR A 78 2.03 -13.76 -30.33
CA THR A 78 1.54 -14.66 -29.24
C THR A 78 2.13 -14.29 -27.89
N GLU A 79 3.39 -13.84 -27.85
CA GLU A 79 4.08 -13.43 -26.60
C GLU A 79 3.47 -12.15 -26.02
N GLU A 80 3.21 -11.16 -26.86
CA GLU A 80 2.56 -9.91 -26.48
C GLU A 80 1.13 -10.14 -25.95
N LEU A 81 0.39 -11.05 -26.61
CA LEU A 81 -0.94 -11.46 -26.13
C LEU A 81 -0.88 -12.15 -24.75
N LEU A 82 0.16 -12.97 -24.50
CA LEU A 82 0.36 -13.60 -23.20
C LEU A 82 0.68 -12.56 -22.11
N LYS A 83 1.49 -11.54 -22.44
CA LYS A 83 1.82 -10.45 -21.53
C LYS A 83 0.59 -9.61 -21.17
N ILE A 84 -0.19 -9.20 -22.17
CA ILE A 84 -1.47 -8.51 -21.99
C ILE A 84 -2.42 -9.34 -21.11
N ARG A 85 -2.52 -10.65 -21.37
CA ARG A 85 -3.34 -11.56 -20.57
C ARG A 85 -2.88 -11.63 -19.11
N SER A 86 -1.57 -11.66 -18.88
CA SER A 86 -0.98 -11.62 -17.53
C SER A 86 -1.35 -10.35 -16.79
N ASP A 87 -1.25 -9.18 -17.43
CA ASP A 87 -1.59 -7.89 -16.86
C ASP A 87 -3.08 -7.81 -16.51
N MET A 88 -3.95 -8.27 -17.41
CA MET A 88 -5.40 -8.36 -17.15
C MET A 88 -5.73 -9.28 -15.97
N MET A 89 -5.03 -10.42 -15.84
CA MET A 89 -5.22 -11.34 -14.72
C MET A 89 -4.75 -10.72 -13.40
N SER A 90 -3.64 -10.00 -13.40
CA SER A 90 -3.10 -9.30 -12.22
C SER A 90 -4.05 -8.20 -11.77
N PHE A 91 -4.55 -7.39 -12.71
CA PHE A 91 -5.56 -6.38 -12.44
C PHE A 91 -6.85 -7.00 -11.85
N SER A 92 -7.35 -8.09 -12.46
CA SER A 92 -8.56 -8.77 -11.99
C SER A 92 -8.43 -9.30 -10.56
N LYS A 93 -7.24 -9.79 -10.16
CA LYS A 93 -6.97 -10.25 -8.78
C LYS A 93 -6.94 -9.11 -7.76
N GLY A 94 -6.47 -7.93 -8.18
CA GLY A 94 -6.37 -6.73 -7.34
C GLY A 94 -7.58 -5.79 -7.43
N PHE A 95 -8.61 -6.16 -8.19
CA PHE A 95 -9.77 -5.29 -8.41
C PHE A 95 -10.50 -4.95 -7.12
N ASN A 96 -10.69 -3.65 -6.89
CA ASN A 96 -11.47 -3.13 -5.76
C ASN A 96 -12.51 -2.13 -6.29
N SER A 97 -13.78 -2.44 -6.09
CA SER A 97 -14.91 -1.60 -6.54
C SER A 97 -14.94 -0.22 -5.87
N SER A 98 -14.31 -0.05 -4.72
CA SER A 98 -14.20 1.25 -4.03
C SER A 98 -13.16 2.18 -4.64
N LYS A 99 -12.24 1.64 -5.46
CA LYS A 99 -11.20 2.40 -6.18
C LYS A 99 -11.40 2.29 -7.69
N PHE A 100 -12.56 2.72 -8.16
CA PHE A 100 -12.96 2.55 -9.57
C PHE A 100 -12.10 3.33 -10.57
N ASN A 101 -11.45 4.43 -10.18
CA ASN A 101 -10.45 5.13 -10.98
C ASN A 101 -9.28 4.22 -11.41
N ASN A 102 -8.88 3.24 -10.60
CA ASN A 102 -7.86 2.26 -11.00
C ASN A 102 -8.24 1.49 -12.27
N THR A 103 -9.54 1.33 -12.54
CA THR A 103 -10.02 0.68 -13.77
C THR A 103 -9.76 1.53 -15.01
N TYR A 104 -9.93 2.85 -14.90
CA TYR A 104 -9.61 3.76 -15.98
C TYR A 104 -8.11 3.87 -16.20
N SER A 105 -7.32 3.96 -15.13
CA SER A 105 -5.85 3.92 -15.20
C SER A 105 -5.36 2.66 -15.92
N PHE A 106 -5.85 1.50 -15.53
CA PHE A 106 -5.51 0.24 -16.20
C PHE A 106 -5.94 0.20 -17.68
N LYS A 107 -7.10 0.75 -18.01
CA LYS A 107 -7.56 0.86 -19.41
C LYS A 107 -6.58 1.66 -20.28
N TYR A 108 -6.07 2.79 -19.76
CA TYR A 108 -5.12 3.62 -20.52
C TYR A 108 -3.76 2.96 -20.63
N GLU A 109 -3.28 2.31 -19.57
CA GLU A 109 -2.07 1.50 -19.55
C GLU A 109 -2.14 0.38 -20.61
N LEU A 110 -3.20 -0.40 -20.58
CA LEU A 110 -3.42 -1.48 -21.54
C LEU A 110 -3.43 -0.97 -22.99
N LYS A 111 -4.09 0.17 -23.23
CA LYS A 111 -4.10 0.82 -24.55
C LYS A 111 -2.70 1.25 -24.97
N GLY A 112 -1.90 1.84 -24.06
CA GLY A 112 -0.51 2.23 -24.31
C GLY A 112 0.36 1.03 -24.70
N ASN A 113 0.27 -0.05 -23.93
CA ASN A 113 1.02 -1.29 -24.20
C ASN A 113 0.67 -1.90 -25.57
N ILE A 114 -0.63 -1.95 -25.93
CA ILE A 114 -1.08 -2.44 -27.24
C ILE A 114 -0.53 -1.57 -28.37
N LEU A 115 -0.52 -0.24 -28.22
CA LEU A 115 0.03 0.67 -29.20
C LEU A 115 1.54 0.51 -29.36
N GLN A 116 2.27 0.35 -28.27
CA GLN A 116 3.70 0.11 -28.27
C GLN A 116 4.06 -1.18 -29.01
N TYR A 117 3.35 -2.28 -28.75
CA TYR A 117 3.57 -3.54 -29.45
C TYR A 117 3.26 -3.45 -30.94
N ALA A 118 2.19 -2.76 -31.33
CA ALA A 118 1.82 -2.53 -32.71
C ALA A 118 2.87 -1.73 -33.51
N GLU A 119 3.65 -0.89 -32.85
CA GLU A 119 4.70 -0.08 -33.49
C GLU A 119 6.04 -0.81 -33.58
N SER A 120 6.33 -1.75 -32.66
CA SER A 120 7.58 -2.51 -32.66
C SER A 120 7.73 -3.40 -33.88
N GLU A 121 6.63 -3.85 -34.50
CA GLU A 121 6.66 -4.58 -35.78
C GLU A 121 7.06 -3.72 -36.96
N ASN A 122 6.85 -2.40 -36.91
CA ASN A 122 7.13 -1.48 -38.01
C ASN A 122 8.51 -0.81 -37.92
N SER A 123 9.22 -0.95 -36.83
CA SER A 123 10.56 -0.42 -36.63
C SER A 123 11.50 -1.49 -36.13
N SER A 124 12.60 -1.73 -36.86
CA SER A 124 13.69 -2.62 -36.45
C SER A 124 14.55 -2.07 -35.29
N SER A 125 13.95 -1.32 -34.38
CA SER A 125 14.58 -0.84 -33.15
C SER A 125 14.03 -1.62 -31.96
N ALA A 126 14.96 -2.12 -31.13
CA ALA A 126 14.70 -2.97 -29.98
C ALA A 126 13.59 -2.46 -29.05
N PRO A 127 12.73 -3.33 -28.50
CA PRO A 127 11.70 -2.93 -27.57
C PRO A 127 12.34 -2.32 -26.33
N LEU A 128 11.83 -1.16 -25.90
CA LEU A 128 12.14 -0.58 -24.59
C LEU A 128 11.45 -1.44 -23.53
N THR A 129 12.14 -2.48 -23.09
CA THR A 129 11.64 -3.36 -22.04
C THR A 129 11.73 -2.66 -20.71
N SER A 130 10.60 -2.57 -20.02
CA SER A 130 10.59 -2.44 -18.57
C SER A 130 11.06 -3.79 -18.02
N ASP A 131 12.33 -3.89 -17.61
CA ASP A 131 12.88 -5.11 -17.07
C ASP A 131 12.19 -5.51 -15.76
N GLU A 132 11.69 -6.73 -15.74
CA GLU A 132 11.43 -7.48 -14.52
C GLU A 132 12.75 -7.56 -13.73
N TYR A 133 12.73 -7.10 -12.50
CA TYR A 133 13.85 -7.20 -11.57
C TYR A 133 14.00 -8.67 -11.15
N ASP A 134 14.89 -9.38 -11.83
CA ASP A 134 15.55 -10.59 -11.33
C ASP A 134 16.94 -10.16 -10.80
N GLY A 135 17.15 -10.38 -9.50
CA GLY A 135 18.38 -9.98 -8.83
C GLY A 135 19.56 -10.85 -9.24
N SER A 136 20.35 -10.36 -10.17
CA SER A 136 21.73 -10.81 -10.34
C SER A 136 22.60 -9.62 -10.74
N ASP A 137 23.53 -9.33 -9.85
CA ASP A 137 24.65 -8.40 -9.91
C ASP A 137 25.54 -8.75 -11.14
N ASP A 138 25.63 -7.87 -12.12
CA ASP A 138 26.86 -7.76 -12.93
C ASP A 138 26.98 -6.36 -13.56
N SER A 139 28.15 -5.77 -13.31
CA SER A 139 28.58 -4.45 -13.69
C SER A 139 28.98 -4.35 -15.17
N SER A 140 28.31 -3.46 -15.92
CA SER A 140 28.93 -2.85 -17.08
C SER A 140 28.41 -1.42 -17.29
N GLU A 141 29.31 -0.46 -17.07
CA GLU A 141 29.10 0.96 -17.40
C GLU A 141 29.02 1.11 -18.92
N ASP A 142 27.85 1.48 -19.44
CA ASP A 142 27.72 2.05 -20.77
C ASP A 142 27.09 3.43 -20.69
N ASN A 143 27.91 4.43 -21.02
CA ASN A 143 27.54 5.83 -21.23
C ASN A 143 26.45 5.94 -22.29
N ILE A 144 25.18 6.11 -21.87
CA ILE A 144 24.11 6.50 -22.78
C ILE A 144 23.91 8.00 -22.66
N THR A 145 24.45 8.72 -23.63
CA THR A 145 24.18 10.14 -23.87
C THR A 145 22.68 10.40 -24.04
N ASN A 146 22.18 11.46 -23.37
CA ASN A 146 20.83 12.02 -23.53
C ASN A 146 20.53 12.26 -25.01
N SER A 147 19.85 11.32 -25.64
CA SER A 147 19.25 11.53 -26.98
C SER A 147 17.74 11.34 -26.83
N ASN A 148 16.96 12.35 -27.19
CA ASN A 148 15.52 12.22 -27.40
C ASN A 148 15.29 11.08 -28.39
N VAL A 149 14.84 9.93 -27.87
CA VAL A 149 14.55 8.77 -28.72
C VAL A 149 13.22 9.06 -29.39
N TYR A 150 13.27 9.29 -30.70
CA TYR A 150 12.08 9.40 -31.53
C TYR A 150 11.72 8.02 -32.08
N ALA A 151 10.58 7.50 -31.72
CA ALA A 151 9.98 6.35 -32.39
C ALA A 151 8.97 6.86 -33.41
N GLY A 152 9.39 7.01 -34.65
CA GLY A 152 8.55 7.57 -35.72
C GLY A 152 8.21 9.06 -35.50
N ASN A 153 6.92 9.40 -35.46
CA ASN A 153 6.43 10.79 -35.23
C ASN A 153 6.12 11.07 -33.73
N GLU A 154 6.64 10.30 -32.83
CA GLU A 154 6.39 10.42 -31.38
C GLU A 154 7.65 10.85 -30.64
N SER A 155 7.48 11.81 -29.75
CA SER A 155 8.52 12.23 -28.81
C SER A 155 8.37 11.42 -27.52
N ILE A 156 9.34 10.58 -27.21
CA ILE A 156 9.35 9.78 -25.98
C ILE A 156 9.83 10.63 -24.80
N CYS A 157 8.99 10.76 -23.80
CA CYS A 157 9.31 11.43 -22.55
C CYS A 157 9.81 10.41 -21.54
N GLN A 158 11.08 10.57 -21.16
CA GLN A 158 11.79 9.67 -20.25
C GLN A 158 11.78 10.22 -18.83
N SER A 159 11.87 9.32 -17.83
CA SER A 159 12.05 9.70 -16.45
C SER A 159 13.44 10.35 -16.25
N GLN A 160 13.49 11.40 -15.43
CA GLN A 160 14.74 12.08 -15.09
C GLN A 160 15.48 11.39 -13.93
N SER A 161 14.79 10.56 -13.16
CA SER A 161 15.31 9.88 -11.98
C SER A 161 14.71 8.49 -11.85
N ASP A 162 15.35 7.66 -11.05
CA ASP A 162 14.75 6.42 -10.57
C ASP A 162 13.58 6.74 -9.65
N GLY A 163 12.54 5.89 -9.64
CA GLY A 163 11.44 6.13 -8.74
C GLY A 163 10.21 5.26 -9.01
N ILE A 164 9.12 5.56 -8.33
CA ILE A 164 7.82 4.92 -8.51
C ILE A 164 6.89 5.91 -9.20
N ILE A 165 6.27 5.48 -10.30
CA ILE A 165 5.36 6.32 -11.09
C ILE A 165 3.94 6.26 -10.51
N LEU A 166 3.34 7.44 -10.33
CA LEU A 166 1.92 7.62 -10.07
C LEU A 166 1.33 8.54 -11.12
N TYR A 167 0.09 8.30 -11.51
CA TYR A 167 -0.64 9.18 -12.42
C TYR A 167 -1.74 9.95 -11.70
N SER A 168 -1.40 10.42 -10.51
CA SER A 168 -2.27 11.24 -9.68
C SER A 168 -1.49 12.30 -8.92
N THR A 169 -2.19 13.37 -8.53
CA THR A 169 -1.73 14.39 -7.59
C THR A 169 -2.77 14.56 -6.50
N ASP A 170 -2.33 14.92 -5.29
CA ASP A 170 -3.21 15.09 -4.13
C ASP A 170 -2.90 16.34 -3.28
N ASN A 171 -2.01 17.20 -3.78
CA ASN A 171 -1.51 18.41 -3.11
C ASN A 171 -0.63 18.16 -1.86
N TYR A 172 -0.16 16.92 -1.67
CA TYR A 172 0.80 16.57 -0.62
C TYR A 172 2.23 16.39 -1.13
N GLU A 173 2.47 16.52 -2.42
CA GLU A 173 3.76 16.23 -3.06
C GLU A 173 4.90 17.12 -2.53
N GLY A 174 4.59 18.34 -2.10
CA GLY A 174 5.55 19.25 -1.47
C GLY A 174 5.56 19.21 0.06
N LYS A 175 4.75 18.36 0.69
CA LYS A 175 4.67 18.29 2.15
C LYS A 175 5.85 17.51 2.73
N THR A 176 6.42 18.07 3.79
CA THR A 176 7.46 17.45 4.60
C THR A 176 7.01 17.35 6.05
N ILE A 177 7.76 16.64 6.88
CA ILE A 177 7.46 16.56 8.33
C ILE A 177 7.34 17.93 8.96
N ASP A 178 8.13 18.92 8.49
CA ASP A 178 8.15 20.28 9.05
C ASP A 178 7.01 21.17 8.52
N THR A 179 6.37 20.79 7.41
CA THR A 179 5.32 21.60 6.76
C THR A 179 3.92 21.03 6.91
N VAL A 180 3.79 19.82 7.46
CA VAL A 180 2.50 19.20 7.76
C VAL A 180 1.80 19.93 8.89
N THR A 181 0.50 20.15 8.75
CA THR A 181 -0.39 20.79 9.71
C THR A 181 -1.44 19.80 10.23
N ALA A 182 -2.14 20.17 11.31
CA ALA A 182 -3.23 19.34 11.83
C ALA A 182 -4.39 19.17 10.84
N GLU A 183 -4.60 20.14 9.95
CA GLU A 183 -5.63 20.11 8.91
C GLU A 183 -5.35 19.04 7.85
N ASP A 184 -4.07 18.71 7.60
CA ASP A 184 -3.66 17.70 6.64
C ASP A 184 -4.11 16.27 7.02
N PHE A 185 -4.55 16.06 8.26
CA PHE A 185 -5.10 14.78 8.72
C PHE A 185 -6.61 14.62 8.50
N ASP A 186 -7.29 15.67 8.00
CA ASP A 186 -8.72 15.58 7.68
C ASP A 186 -8.93 14.86 6.34
N GLN A 187 -9.28 13.58 6.40
CA GLN A 187 -9.56 12.78 5.23
C GLN A 187 -10.79 13.26 4.42
N ASN A 188 -11.68 14.07 5.02
CA ASN A 188 -12.84 14.59 4.29
C ASN A 188 -12.45 15.71 3.31
N SER A 189 -11.35 16.40 3.57
CA SER A 189 -10.78 17.42 2.69
C SER A 189 -9.81 16.86 1.66
N TYR A 190 -9.44 15.57 1.76
CA TYR A 190 -8.53 14.92 0.84
C TYR A 190 -9.17 14.69 -0.53
N HIS A 191 -8.47 15.12 -1.56
CA HIS A 191 -8.86 14.92 -2.96
C HIS A 191 -7.67 14.47 -3.78
N GLU A 192 -7.82 13.36 -4.46
CA GLU A 192 -6.87 12.86 -5.44
C GLU A 192 -7.37 13.22 -6.85
N THR A 193 -6.51 13.81 -7.67
CA THR A 193 -6.78 14.14 -9.07
C THR A 193 -6.08 13.13 -9.96
N ASP A 194 -6.84 12.43 -10.79
CA ASP A 194 -6.30 11.53 -11.82
C ASP A 194 -5.74 12.36 -12.98
N LEU A 195 -4.46 12.14 -13.31
CA LEU A 195 -3.74 12.82 -14.38
C LEU A 195 -3.83 12.09 -15.73
N LYS A 196 -4.27 10.84 -15.76
CA LYS A 196 -4.41 10.08 -17.00
C LYS A 196 -5.54 10.61 -17.85
N THR A 197 -5.20 10.97 -19.09
CA THR A 197 -6.14 11.39 -20.10
C THR A 197 -6.05 10.51 -21.36
N SER A 198 -7.15 10.37 -22.09
CA SER A 198 -7.20 9.62 -23.36
C SER A 198 -6.96 10.47 -24.58
N ASP A 199 -6.84 11.79 -24.42
CA ASP A 199 -6.81 12.71 -25.54
C ASP A 199 -5.45 13.40 -25.65
N SER A 200 -5.36 14.66 -25.41
CA SER A 200 -4.16 15.45 -25.53
C SER A 200 -3.84 16.19 -24.25
N VAL A 201 -2.59 16.45 -24.04
CA VAL A 201 -2.07 17.33 -22.99
C VAL A 201 -1.54 18.61 -23.61
N GLN A 202 -1.56 19.69 -22.83
CA GLN A 202 -0.92 20.94 -23.19
C GLN A 202 0.48 21.01 -22.57
N SER A 203 1.35 21.85 -23.13
CA SER A 203 2.63 22.13 -22.50
C SER A 203 2.41 22.74 -21.10
N GLY A 204 3.04 22.13 -20.08
CA GLY A 204 2.91 22.56 -18.70
C GLY A 204 1.82 21.81 -17.89
N ASP A 205 0.97 21.01 -18.54
CA ASP A 205 0.01 20.17 -17.82
C ASP A 205 0.76 19.10 -17.00
N ASP A 206 0.26 18.81 -15.80
CA ASP A 206 0.75 17.71 -14.97
C ASP A 206 0.43 16.37 -15.64
N VAL A 207 1.42 15.48 -15.75
CA VAL A 207 1.27 14.19 -16.42
C VAL A 207 1.44 13.03 -15.48
N TYR A 208 2.42 13.09 -14.59
CA TYR A 208 2.66 12.04 -13.60
C TYR A 208 3.40 12.61 -12.39
N THR A 209 3.33 11.88 -11.30
CA THR A 209 4.14 12.11 -10.11
C THR A 209 5.16 10.97 -9.98
N ILE A 210 6.38 11.30 -9.63
CA ILE A 210 7.43 10.31 -9.34
C ILE A 210 7.83 10.39 -7.88
N ILE A 211 7.85 9.24 -7.21
CA ILE A 211 8.39 9.10 -5.86
C ILE A 211 9.85 8.69 -5.99
N THR A 212 10.77 9.54 -5.56
CA THR A 212 12.21 9.40 -5.81
C THR A 212 12.99 8.71 -4.70
N ASP A 213 12.44 8.59 -3.50
CA ASP A 213 13.08 7.92 -2.36
C ASP A 213 12.21 6.76 -1.84
N GLU A 214 12.81 5.64 -1.50
CA GLU A 214 12.13 4.54 -0.82
C GLU A 214 11.91 4.81 0.68
N ARG A 215 12.59 5.80 1.25
CA ARG A 215 12.36 6.27 2.62
C ARG A 215 11.10 7.09 2.67
N TRP A 216 10.31 6.82 3.67
CA TRP A 216 9.03 7.50 3.88
C TRP A 216 8.64 7.49 5.35
N SER A 217 7.79 8.40 5.74
CA SER A 217 7.30 8.53 7.11
C SER A 217 5.79 8.35 7.16
N LEU A 218 5.32 7.73 8.20
CA LEU A 218 3.89 7.62 8.50
C LEU A 218 3.62 8.41 9.79
N LEU A 219 2.77 9.41 9.71
CA LEU A 219 2.39 10.24 10.84
C LEU A 219 1.02 9.81 11.37
N ILE A 220 0.93 9.50 12.66
CA ILE A 220 -0.32 9.08 13.31
C ILE A 220 -0.69 10.05 14.44
N PRO A 221 -1.96 10.48 14.55
CA PRO A 221 -2.39 11.31 15.68
C PRO A 221 -2.39 10.48 16.97
N LEU A 222 -1.89 11.08 18.05
CA LEU A 222 -1.82 10.46 19.37
C LEU A 222 -2.55 11.30 20.41
N SER A 223 -3.34 10.64 21.25
CA SER A 223 -3.78 11.25 22.50
C SER A 223 -2.62 11.37 23.50
N ASP A 224 -2.75 12.23 24.50
CA ASP A 224 -1.73 12.38 25.55
C ASP A 224 -1.41 11.07 26.27
N LYS A 225 -2.42 10.22 26.51
CA LYS A 225 -2.25 8.90 27.12
C LYS A 225 -1.45 7.95 26.21
N GLN A 226 -1.70 7.98 24.91
CA GLN A 226 -0.98 7.15 23.94
C GLN A 226 0.46 7.63 23.81
N ALA A 227 0.69 8.95 23.71
CA ALA A 227 2.02 9.51 23.66
C ALA A 227 2.83 9.16 24.91
N GLU A 228 2.26 9.25 26.10
CA GLU A 228 2.93 8.89 27.35
C GLU A 228 3.30 7.40 27.39
N LYS A 229 2.43 6.52 26.87
CA LYS A 229 2.67 5.08 26.79
C LYS A 229 3.78 4.70 25.81
N LEU A 230 3.99 5.51 24.77
CA LEU A 230 4.92 5.25 23.68
C LEU A 230 6.24 6.04 23.79
N LYS A 231 6.36 6.99 24.72
CA LYS A 231 7.47 7.93 24.80
C LYS A 231 8.87 7.33 24.88
N ASP A 232 8.98 6.14 25.49
CA ASP A 232 10.27 5.47 25.68
C ASP A 232 10.62 4.49 24.53
N ARG A 233 9.81 4.47 23.46
CA ARG A 233 10.05 3.63 22.31
C ARG A 233 10.82 4.38 21.23
N SER A 234 11.88 3.79 20.72
CA SER A 234 12.63 4.27 19.56
C SER A 234 12.29 3.52 18.28
N THR A 235 11.67 2.33 18.41
CA THR A 235 11.21 1.52 17.28
C THR A 235 9.83 0.96 17.59
N ILE A 236 9.03 0.79 16.55
CA ILE A 236 7.70 0.24 16.67
C ILE A 236 7.41 -0.74 15.54
N ARG A 237 6.65 -1.77 15.85
CA ARG A 237 6.18 -2.73 14.87
C ARG A 237 4.78 -2.34 14.42
N VAL A 238 4.62 -2.13 13.11
CA VAL A 238 3.39 -1.72 12.47
C VAL A 238 2.84 -2.87 11.63
N LYS A 239 1.56 -3.14 11.78
CA LYS A 239 0.82 -4.02 10.89
C LYS A 239 -0.08 -3.15 10.00
N PHE A 240 0.10 -3.24 8.69
CA PHE A 240 -0.74 -2.56 7.71
C PHE A 240 -2.01 -3.37 7.45
N LEU A 241 -3.19 -2.74 7.60
CA LEU A 241 -4.47 -3.44 7.47
C LEU A 241 -4.85 -3.71 6.01
N LYS A 242 -4.20 -3.04 5.05
CA LYS A 242 -4.44 -3.23 3.62
C LYS A 242 -4.05 -4.64 3.13
N ASP A 243 -2.95 -5.18 3.67
CA ASP A 243 -2.35 -6.43 3.17
C ASP A 243 -1.85 -7.36 4.30
N ASP A 244 -2.19 -7.04 5.56
CA ASP A 244 -1.77 -7.76 6.78
C ASP A 244 -0.24 -7.85 6.97
N MET A 245 0.55 -7.11 6.19
CA MET A 245 2.01 -7.08 6.31
C MET A 245 2.45 -6.34 7.56
N THR A 246 3.54 -6.82 8.14
CA THR A 246 4.11 -6.24 9.34
C THR A 246 5.52 -5.75 9.06
N GLN A 247 5.82 -4.51 9.46
CA GLN A 247 7.13 -3.89 9.30
C GLN A 247 7.54 -3.15 10.58
N ASN A 248 8.83 -3.11 10.87
CA ASN A 248 9.38 -2.27 11.93
C ASN A 248 9.76 -0.91 11.33
N GLY A 249 9.48 0.16 12.06
CA GLY A 249 9.92 1.52 11.74
C GLY A 249 10.57 2.18 12.95
N ASP A 250 11.42 3.16 12.69
CA ASP A 250 11.96 4.03 13.73
C ASP A 250 10.85 4.96 14.20
N PHE A 251 10.72 5.11 15.52
CA PHE A 251 9.60 5.81 16.11
C PHE A 251 10.04 7.01 16.95
N SER A 252 9.36 8.12 16.76
CA SER A 252 9.50 9.32 17.58
C SER A 252 8.15 9.99 17.79
N ILE A 253 8.05 10.83 18.82
CA ILE A 253 6.87 11.65 19.06
C ILE A 253 7.21 13.08 18.69
N ILE A 254 6.40 13.66 17.82
CA ILE A 254 6.53 15.05 17.36
C ILE A 254 5.29 15.85 17.74
N THR A 255 5.39 17.16 17.65
CA THR A 255 4.27 18.09 17.92
C THR A 255 3.95 18.87 16.65
N ILE A 256 2.69 18.81 16.21
CA ILE A 256 2.17 19.56 15.07
C ILE A 256 0.98 20.37 15.59
N ASP A 257 1.02 21.70 15.44
CA ASP A 257 -0.04 22.63 15.89
C ASP A 257 -0.51 22.40 17.34
N GLY A 258 0.43 22.03 18.22
CA GLY A 258 0.15 21.74 19.63
C GLY A 258 -0.40 20.35 19.93
N GLY A 259 -0.75 19.57 18.91
CA GLY A 259 -1.14 18.17 19.01
C GLY A 259 0.07 17.22 19.00
N LYS A 260 -0.07 16.05 19.62
CA LYS A 260 0.98 15.01 19.61
C LYS A 260 0.74 14.02 18.49
N TYR A 261 1.82 13.70 17.78
CA TYR A 261 1.82 12.74 16.68
C TYR A 261 2.98 11.76 16.82
N GLY A 262 2.73 10.52 16.45
CA GLY A 262 3.79 9.53 16.29
C GLY A 262 4.31 9.58 14.86
N GLN A 263 5.60 9.82 14.71
CA GLN A 263 6.32 9.69 13.44
C GLN A 263 6.94 8.30 13.38
N ILE A 264 6.68 7.58 12.31
CA ILE A 264 7.21 6.24 12.06
C ILE A 264 7.95 6.27 10.74
N ASP A 265 9.28 6.12 10.79
CA ASP A 265 10.13 6.22 9.62
C ASP A 265 10.46 4.82 9.09
N PHE A 266 10.23 4.63 7.79
CA PHE A 266 10.52 3.40 7.07
C PHE A 266 11.58 3.66 5.99
N ASN A 267 12.44 2.68 5.77
CA ASN A 267 13.49 2.72 4.75
C ASN A 267 13.21 1.81 3.54
N LYS A 268 12.05 1.17 3.49
CA LYS A 268 11.63 0.24 2.43
C LYS A 268 10.12 0.01 2.45
N GLY A 269 9.63 -0.68 1.42
CA GLY A 269 8.25 -1.16 1.36
C GLY A 269 7.25 -0.12 0.84
N LEU A 270 7.71 1.08 0.48
CA LEU A 270 6.85 2.16 0.00
C LEU A 270 6.04 1.75 -1.24
N ILE A 271 6.61 0.97 -2.15
CA ILE A 271 5.94 0.54 -3.39
C ILE A 271 4.58 -0.12 -3.16
N ARG A 272 4.37 -0.79 -2.03
CA ARG A 272 3.08 -1.43 -1.67
C ARG A 272 1.99 -0.42 -1.37
N TYR A 273 2.39 0.75 -0.90
CA TYR A 273 1.51 1.79 -0.36
C TYR A 273 1.62 3.10 -1.13
N ALA A 274 2.38 3.10 -2.24
CA ALA A 274 2.68 4.29 -3.02
C ALA A 274 1.42 5.03 -3.51
N SER A 275 0.34 4.31 -3.80
CA SER A 275 -0.95 4.90 -4.22
C SER A 275 -1.86 5.34 -3.06
N ASP A 276 -1.43 5.19 -1.82
CA ASP A 276 -2.26 5.53 -0.67
C ASP A 276 -1.61 6.69 0.11
N ARG A 277 -2.37 7.74 0.37
CA ARG A 277 -1.92 8.85 1.23
C ARG A 277 -2.25 8.55 2.69
N PHE A 278 -3.37 7.92 2.95
CA PHE A 278 -3.79 7.52 4.29
C PHE A 278 -3.75 5.99 4.40
N LEU A 279 -3.16 5.50 5.48
CA LEU A 279 -2.98 4.08 5.72
C LEU A 279 -3.53 3.70 7.09
N ASP A 280 -4.42 2.71 7.09
CA ASP A 280 -4.91 2.12 8.32
C ASP A 280 -3.92 1.07 8.83
N ILE A 281 -3.50 1.24 10.07
CA ILE A 281 -2.49 0.42 10.72
C ILE A 281 -2.89 -0.02 12.11
N GLU A 282 -2.26 -1.09 12.58
CA GLU A 282 -2.22 -1.47 13.99
C GLU A 282 -0.79 -1.34 14.52
N LEU A 283 -0.63 -0.71 15.68
CA LEU A 283 0.63 -0.74 16.42
C LEU A 283 0.71 -2.04 17.23
N VAL A 284 1.68 -2.90 16.89
CA VAL A 284 1.91 -4.16 17.60
C VAL A 284 2.75 -3.87 18.85
N THR A 285 2.12 -3.31 19.86
CA THR A 285 2.77 -2.93 21.12
C THR A 285 2.75 -4.03 22.15
N ASN A 286 1.84 -5.00 22.01
CA ASN A 286 1.60 -6.04 23.00
C ASN A 286 1.98 -7.41 22.44
N THR A 287 3.03 -8.00 23.02
CA THR A 287 3.53 -9.33 22.65
C THR A 287 3.08 -10.42 23.63
N VAL A 288 2.30 -10.06 24.67
CA VAL A 288 1.83 -11.04 25.63
C VAL A 288 0.73 -11.88 25.02
N VAL A 289 1.00 -13.15 24.87
CA VAL A 289 0.05 -14.16 24.35
C VAL A 289 -0.54 -14.92 25.50
N GLY A 290 -1.81 -15.24 25.41
CA GLY A 290 -2.52 -16.08 26.36
C GLY A 290 -3.49 -17.02 25.65
N LEU A 291 -4.02 -17.97 26.43
CA LEU A 291 -5.04 -18.86 25.92
C LEU A 291 -6.40 -18.15 25.92
N LYS A 292 -7.09 -18.22 24.79
CA LYS A 292 -8.42 -17.64 24.60
C LYS A 292 -9.49 -18.72 24.82
N ILE A 293 -10.43 -18.42 25.69
CA ILE A 293 -11.61 -19.24 25.93
C ILE A 293 -12.88 -18.39 25.69
N PRO A 294 -14.00 -18.98 25.27
CA PRO A 294 -15.27 -18.28 25.17
C PRO A 294 -15.74 -17.77 26.55
N LEU A 295 -16.36 -16.58 26.55
CA LEU A 295 -16.97 -16.05 27.79
C LEU A 295 -18.03 -17.01 28.39
N SER A 296 -18.74 -17.77 27.53
CA SER A 296 -19.70 -18.79 27.93
C SER A 296 -19.09 -19.95 28.72
N SER A 297 -17.75 -20.11 28.68
CA SER A 297 -17.03 -21.11 29.47
C SER A 297 -16.75 -20.64 30.90
N ILE A 298 -16.98 -19.37 31.20
CA ILE A 298 -16.77 -18.80 32.53
C ILE A 298 -18.09 -18.88 33.29
N VAL A 299 -18.11 -19.70 34.34
CA VAL A 299 -19.26 -19.80 35.22
C VAL A 299 -18.89 -19.30 36.63
N THR A 300 -19.74 -18.50 37.20
CA THR A 300 -19.62 -18.09 38.62
C THR A 300 -20.36 -19.09 39.47
N LYS A 301 -19.67 -19.62 40.45
CA LYS A 301 -20.28 -20.46 41.48
C LYS A 301 -20.01 -19.86 42.86
N ASP A 302 -21.05 -19.75 43.63
CA ASP A 302 -20.92 -19.33 45.01
C ASP A 302 -20.53 -20.54 45.88
N PHE A 303 -19.49 -20.38 46.68
CA PHE A 303 -19.04 -21.39 47.62
C PHE A 303 -19.20 -20.85 49.04
N TYR A 304 -19.71 -21.68 49.91
CA TYR A 304 -19.70 -21.39 51.33
C TYR A 304 -18.31 -21.74 51.91
N VAL A 305 -17.69 -20.79 52.56
CA VAL A 305 -16.45 -21.05 53.31
C VAL A 305 -16.79 -21.58 54.66
N VAL A 306 -16.47 -22.84 54.88
CA VAL A 306 -16.68 -23.50 56.18
C VAL A 306 -15.32 -23.64 56.84
N PRO A 307 -15.17 -23.23 58.13
CA PRO A 307 -13.93 -23.42 58.89
C PRO A 307 -13.52 -24.89 58.92
N SER A 308 -12.25 -25.20 58.71
CA SER A 308 -11.71 -26.56 58.66
C SER A 308 -11.95 -27.38 59.90
N ARG A 309 -12.15 -26.69 61.02
CA ARG A 309 -12.54 -27.36 62.32
C ARG A 309 -13.91 -28.05 62.33
N MET A 310 -14.74 -27.73 61.31
CA MET A 310 -16.07 -28.37 61.14
C MET A 310 -16.02 -29.52 60.14
N ALA A 311 -14.85 -29.80 59.55
CA ALA A 311 -14.67 -30.96 58.71
C ALA A 311 -14.52 -32.20 59.54
N THR A 312 -15.28 -33.25 59.24
CA THR A 312 -15.20 -34.57 59.86
C THR A 312 -14.83 -35.62 58.84
N THR A 313 -14.04 -36.60 59.22
CA THR A 313 -13.64 -37.70 58.33
C THR A 313 -14.30 -38.98 58.81
N GLN A 314 -15.10 -39.59 57.95
CA GLN A 314 -15.71 -40.90 58.21
C GLN A 314 -15.42 -41.77 56.97
N ASN A 315 -14.93 -42.99 57.21
CA ASN A 315 -14.60 -43.98 56.16
C ASN A 315 -13.64 -43.42 55.06
N ASN A 316 -12.66 -42.66 55.45
CA ASN A 316 -11.68 -42.03 54.56
C ASN A 316 -12.25 -40.93 53.62
N GLU A 317 -13.50 -40.54 53.82
CA GLU A 317 -14.11 -39.40 53.12
C GLU A 317 -14.26 -38.24 54.11
N THR A 318 -13.84 -37.02 53.61
CA THR A 318 -13.95 -35.78 54.36
C THR A 318 -15.24 -35.07 54.00
N GLY A 319 -16.07 -34.78 54.98
CA GLY A 319 -17.34 -34.08 54.82
C GLY A 319 -17.58 -33.06 55.94
N PHE A 320 -18.70 -32.36 55.91
CA PHE A 320 -19.15 -31.42 56.92
C PHE A 320 -20.45 -31.95 57.50
N MET A 321 -20.55 -31.94 58.84
CA MET A 321 -21.79 -32.24 59.58
C MET A 321 -22.46 -30.97 60.07
#